data_fb12a98f4582db9034e13f25a4d12666
#
_entry.id   fb12a98f4582db9034e13f25a4d12666
#
_cell.length_a   1.000
_cell.length_b   1.000
_cell.length_c   1.000
_cell.angle_alpha   90.00
_cell.angle_beta   90.00
_cell.angle_gamma   90.00
#
_symmetry.space_group_name_H-M   'P 1'
#
loop_
_entity.id
_entity.type
_entity.pdbx_description
1 polymer ?
#
loop_
_entity_poly.entity_id
_entity_poly.type
_entity_poly.pdbx_seq_one_letter_code
_entity_poly.pdbx_strand_id
1 'polypeptide(L)'
;GKNLRDWLYVTDHCDAILSCLHHGKSGESYNISSGNEIDNLTIIKKILSIMDKSEDLMEFVDDRPGHDFRYSMDSNKLQNELDWKSKTNFESGIENTVNWYLNNPKWWENLSESIFEHTPWKK
;
A
#
# COMPACT_ATOMS: atom_id res chain seq x y z
N GLY A 1 9.70 2.24 -11.78
CA GLY A 1 8.57 1.38 -11.43
C GLY A 1 8.96 0.03 -10.83
N LYS A 2 10.27 -0.26 -10.71
CA LYS A 2 10.79 -1.53 -10.17
C LYS A 2 10.99 -1.51 -8.64
N ASN A 3 10.66 -0.41 -7.99
CA ASN A 3 10.75 -0.30 -6.53
C ASN A 3 9.76 -1.26 -5.88
N LEU A 4 10.25 -2.04 -4.92
CA LEU A 4 9.48 -3.05 -4.19
C LEU A 4 8.90 -2.47 -2.89
N ARG A 5 7.64 -2.81 -2.63
CA ARG A 5 6.95 -2.46 -1.38
C ARG A 5 6.17 -3.66 -0.86
N ASP A 6 6.02 -3.74 0.44
CA ASP A 6 5.08 -4.67 1.06
C ASP A 6 3.67 -4.07 1.03
N TRP A 7 2.75 -4.76 0.37
CA TRP A 7 1.39 -4.29 0.14
C TRP A 7 0.43 -5.01 1.08
N LEU A 8 -0.11 -4.26 2.02
CA LEU A 8 -1.04 -4.75 3.03
C LEU A 8 -2.39 -4.04 2.90
N TYR A 9 -3.46 -4.83 2.92
CA TYR A 9 -4.81 -4.27 2.88
C TYR A 9 -5.14 -3.47 4.15
N VAL A 10 -5.82 -2.34 3.99
CA VAL A 10 -6.01 -1.37 5.07
C VAL A 10 -6.72 -1.93 6.29
N THR A 11 -7.73 -2.80 6.12
CA THR A 11 -8.45 -3.38 7.26
C THR A 11 -7.59 -4.37 8.03
N ASP A 12 -6.71 -5.11 7.37
CA ASP A 12 -5.75 -5.99 8.04
C ASP A 12 -4.73 -5.18 8.85
N HIS A 13 -4.31 -4.02 8.32
CA HIS A 13 -3.44 -3.10 9.08
C HIS A 13 -4.14 -2.55 10.34
N CYS A 14 -5.40 -2.13 10.23
CA CYS A 14 -6.20 -1.69 11.36
C CYS A 14 -6.37 -2.81 12.41
N ASP A 15 -6.60 -4.03 11.97
CA ASP A 15 -6.71 -5.22 12.83
C ASP A 15 -5.40 -5.46 13.60
N ALA A 16 -4.24 -5.31 12.92
CA ALA A 16 -2.93 -5.41 13.56
C ALA A 16 -2.73 -4.34 14.66
N ILE A 17 -3.12 -3.09 14.36
CA ILE A 17 -3.04 -1.99 15.36
C ILE A 17 -3.91 -2.31 16.57
N LEU A 18 -5.14 -2.77 16.36
CA LEU A 18 -6.03 -3.16 17.46
C LEU A 18 -5.47 -4.34 18.26
N SER A 19 -4.89 -5.33 17.60
CA SER A 19 -4.20 -6.44 18.28
C SER A 19 -3.05 -5.94 19.16
N CYS A 20 -2.21 -5.04 18.63
CA CYS A 20 -1.13 -4.42 19.42
C CYS A 20 -1.67 -3.61 20.60
N LEU A 21 -2.77 -2.86 20.42
CA LEU A 21 -3.37 -2.06 21.49
C LEU A 21 -3.91 -2.93 22.65
N HIS A 22 -4.54 -4.06 22.33
CA HIS A 22 -5.19 -4.91 23.33
C HIS A 22 -4.27 -5.96 23.95
N HIS A 23 -3.28 -6.43 23.21
CA HIS A 23 -2.48 -7.60 23.57
C HIS A 23 -0.97 -7.35 23.52
N GLY A 24 -0.52 -6.21 22.95
CA GLY A 24 0.89 -5.85 22.87
C GLY A 24 1.49 -5.57 24.24
N LYS A 25 2.78 -5.85 24.39
CA LYS A 25 3.53 -5.53 25.60
C LYS A 25 3.87 -4.04 25.61
N SER A 26 3.65 -3.37 26.72
CA SER A 26 3.97 -1.95 26.89
C SER A 26 5.47 -1.69 26.69
N GLY A 27 5.78 -0.65 25.88
CA GLY A 27 7.16 -0.28 25.55
C GLY A 27 7.79 -1.07 24.39
N GLU A 28 7.08 -2.05 23.83
CA GLU A 28 7.55 -2.84 22.69
C GLU A 28 7.11 -2.25 21.35
N SER A 29 7.92 -2.52 20.32
CA SER A 29 7.60 -2.16 18.93
C SER A 29 7.26 -3.42 18.12
N TYR A 30 6.25 -3.30 17.29
CA TYR A 30 5.79 -4.37 16.37
C TYR A 30 5.78 -3.86 14.93
N ASN A 31 6.50 -4.54 14.05
CA ASN A 31 6.37 -4.29 12.61
C ASN A 31 5.12 -4.97 12.08
N ILE A 32 4.40 -4.28 11.20
CA ILE A 32 3.19 -4.80 10.55
C ILE A 32 3.50 -4.92 9.06
N SER A 33 3.47 -6.14 8.52
CA SER A 33 3.69 -6.41 7.10
C SER A 33 2.90 -7.64 6.68
N SER A 34 2.58 -7.73 5.38
CA SER A 34 1.90 -8.90 4.81
C SER A 34 2.89 -9.95 4.32
N GLY A 35 4.13 -9.57 4.04
CA GLY A 35 5.13 -10.38 3.35
C GLY A 35 4.94 -10.42 1.83
N ASN A 36 4.02 -9.63 1.26
CA ASN A 36 3.73 -9.56 -0.16
C ASN A 36 4.49 -8.41 -0.82
N GLU A 37 5.74 -8.65 -1.19
CA GLU A 37 6.56 -7.68 -1.88
C GLU A 37 6.25 -7.67 -3.38
N ILE A 38 5.72 -6.57 -3.86
CA ILE A 38 5.35 -6.38 -5.26
C ILE A 38 5.91 -5.05 -5.75
N ASP A 39 6.37 -5.00 -7.01
CA ASP A 39 6.87 -3.77 -7.61
C ASP A 39 5.73 -2.82 -8.03
N ASN A 40 6.05 -1.52 -8.07
CA ASN A 40 5.07 -0.48 -8.38
C ASN A 40 4.44 -0.66 -9.77
N LEU A 41 5.20 -1.14 -10.75
CA LEU A 41 4.70 -1.33 -12.11
C LEU A 41 3.60 -2.41 -12.14
N THR A 42 3.80 -3.52 -11.44
CA THR A 42 2.80 -4.59 -11.29
C THR A 42 1.52 -4.07 -10.64
N ILE A 43 1.66 -3.23 -9.59
CA ILE A 43 0.50 -2.59 -8.94
C ILE A 43 -0.29 -1.71 -9.90
N ILE A 44 0.40 -0.83 -10.64
CA ILE A 44 -0.26 0.09 -11.58
C ILE A 44 -0.98 -0.67 -12.68
N LYS A 45 -0.34 -1.69 -13.27
CA LYS A 45 -0.98 -2.54 -14.28
C LYS A 45 -2.23 -3.24 -13.73
N LYS A 46 -2.18 -3.72 -12.49
CA LYS A 46 -3.33 -4.34 -11.84
C LYS A 46 -4.48 -3.34 -11.65
N ILE A 47 -4.18 -2.11 -11.20
CA ILE A 47 -5.18 -1.04 -11.06
C ILE A 47 -5.83 -0.73 -12.42
N LEU A 48 -5.03 -0.52 -13.46
CA LEU A 48 -5.53 -0.24 -14.81
C LEU A 48 -6.43 -1.37 -15.32
N SER A 49 -6.02 -2.62 -15.11
CA SER A 49 -6.82 -3.81 -15.47
C SER A 49 -8.17 -3.85 -14.75
N ILE A 50 -8.21 -3.57 -13.43
CA ILE A 50 -9.47 -3.53 -12.66
C ILE A 50 -10.39 -2.41 -13.16
N MET A 51 -9.82 -1.28 -13.58
CA MET A 51 -10.55 -0.12 -14.08
C MET A 51 -10.91 -0.21 -15.58
N ASP A 52 -10.55 -1.29 -16.26
CA ASP A 52 -10.69 -1.46 -17.73
C ASP A 52 -10.05 -0.28 -18.49
N LYS A 53 -8.81 0.06 -18.14
CA LYS A 53 -8.02 1.16 -18.73
C LYS A 53 -6.77 0.64 -19.43
N SER A 54 -6.35 1.37 -20.49
CA SER A 54 -5.13 1.07 -21.25
C SER A 54 -3.88 1.34 -20.42
N GLU A 55 -2.85 0.50 -20.59
CA GLU A 55 -1.50 0.74 -20.07
C GLU A 55 -0.85 2.00 -20.65
N ASP A 56 -1.34 2.56 -21.77
CA ASP A 56 -0.87 3.82 -22.35
C ASP A 56 -1.08 5.03 -21.42
N LEU A 57 -1.88 4.89 -20.38
CA LEU A 57 -2.02 5.91 -19.33
C LEU A 57 -0.82 5.97 -18.37
N MET A 58 0.11 5.01 -18.46
CA MET A 58 1.32 5.03 -17.63
C MET A 58 2.36 5.98 -18.22
N GLU A 59 2.94 6.82 -17.37
CA GLU A 59 4.08 7.66 -17.69
C GLU A 59 5.26 7.31 -16.79
N PHE A 60 6.43 7.12 -17.40
CA PHE A 60 7.69 6.92 -16.67
C PHE A 60 8.37 8.26 -16.46
N VAL A 61 8.61 8.60 -15.23
CA VAL A 61 9.28 9.84 -14.83
C VAL A 61 10.60 9.53 -14.11
N ASP A 62 11.48 10.54 -14.01
CA ASP A 62 12.71 10.40 -13.24
C ASP A 62 12.39 10.12 -11.77
N ASP A 63 13.15 9.21 -11.20
CA ASP A 63 12.99 8.88 -9.79
C ASP A 63 13.50 10.03 -8.89
N ARG A 64 12.91 10.14 -7.70
CA ARG A 64 13.35 11.14 -6.72
C ARG A 64 14.74 10.79 -6.16
N PRO A 65 15.58 11.78 -5.83
CA PRO A 65 16.85 11.54 -5.18
C PRO A 65 16.66 10.77 -3.85
N GLY A 66 17.50 9.77 -3.61
CA GLY A 66 17.49 8.99 -2.37
C GLY A 66 16.25 8.09 -2.20
N HIS A 67 15.56 7.75 -3.30
CA HIS A 67 14.40 6.84 -3.23
C HIS A 67 14.85 5.41 -2.95
N ASP A 68 14.38 4.82 -1.86
CA ASP A 68 14.69 3.44 -1.52
C ASP A 68 14.12 2.47 -2.55
N PHE A 69 14.97 1.59 -3.02
CA PHE A 69 14.57 0.57 -4.00
C PHE A 69 13.59 -0.44 -3.40
N ARG A 70 13.79 -0.83 -2.13
CA ARG A 70 13.00 -1.86 -1.46
C ARG A 70 12.67 -1.48 -0.02
N TYR A 71 11.39 -1.59 0.33
CA TYR A 71 10.91 -1.62 1.70
C TYR A 71 10.31 -2.98 1.99
N SER A 72 10.88 -3.68 2.97
CA SER A 72 10.39 -4.95 3.47
C SER A 72 10.62 -5.02 4.97
N MET A 73 9.60 -5.40 5.70
CA MET A 73 9.66 -5.53 7.16
C MET A 73 9.38 -6.96 7.58
N ASP A 74 10.07 -7.41 8.64
CA ASP A 74 9.78 -8.67 9.28
C ASP A 74 8.70 -8.48 10.35
N SER A 75 7.56 -9.15 10.18
CA SER A 75 6.43 -9.16 11.13
C SER A 75 6.38 -10.40 12.03
N ASN A 76 7.42 -11.24 12.04
CA ASN A 76 7.44 -12.49 12.82
C ASN A 76 7.16 -12.26 14.31
N LYS A 77 7.65 -11.16 14.91
CA LYS A 77 7.36 -10.83 16.30
C LYS A 77 5.86 -10.64 16.55
N LEU A 78 5.19 -9.88 15.67
CA LEU A 78 3.74 -9.66 15.75
C LEU A 78 2.99 -11.00 15.61
N GLN A 79 3.38 -11.81 14.63
CA GLN A 79 2.75 -13.12 14.39
C GLN A 79 2.92 -14.07 15.57
N ASN A 80 4.13 -14.13 16.15
CA ASN A 80 4.45 -15.09 17.21
C ASN A 80 3.91 -14.68 18.57
N GLU A 81 3.88 -13.38 18.88
CA GLU A 81 3.48 -12.88 20.19
C GLU A 81 1.98 -12.57 20.27
N LEU A 82 1.35 -12.15 19.16
CA LEU A 82 -0.04 -11.71 19.13
C LEU A 82 -0.93 -12.55 18.22
N ASP A 83 -0.40 -13.65 17.63
CA ASP A 83 -1.12 -14.55 16.71
C ASP A 83 -1.82 -13.82 15.56
N TRP A 84 -1.24 -12.69 15.11
CA TRP A 84 -1.80 -11.90 14.03
C TRP A 84 -1.19 -12.30 12.68
N LYS A 85 -2.06 -12.41 11.66
CA LYS A 85 -1.67 -12.57 10.24
C LYS A 85 -2.62 -11.80 9.37
N SER A 86 -2.11 -11.28 8.22
CA SER A 86 -2.99 -10.71 7.21
C SER A 86 -3.96 -11.77 6.68
N LYS A 87 -5.22 -11.40 6.54
CA LYS A 87 -6.32 -12.29 6.12
C LYS A 87 -6.69 -12.08 4.66
N THR A 88 -6.41 -10.88 4.14
CA THR A 88 -6.77 -10.47 2.80
C THR A 88 -5.59 -10.70 1.86
N ASN A 89 -5.77 -11.51 0.82
CA ASN A 89 -4.76 -11.67 -0.21
C ASN A 89 -4.65 -10.39 -1.06
N PHE A 90 -3.52 -10.25 -1.77
CA PHE A 90 -3.23 -9.06 -2.54
C PHE A 90 -4.31 -8.76 -3.60
N GLU A 91 -4.74 -9.75 -4.36
CA GLU A 91 -5.72 -9.60 -5.44
C GLU A 91 -7.04 -9.04 -4.93
N SER A 92 -7.58 -9.62 -3.87
CA SER A 92 -8.81 -9.13 -3.24
C SER A 92 -8.63 -7.76 -2.60
N GLY A 93 -7.49 -7.51 -1.97
CA GLY A 93 -7.19 -6.22 -1.32
C GLY A 93 -7.13 -5.07 -2.31
N ILE A 94 -6.41 -5.25 -3.44
CA ILE A 94 -6.31 -4.21 -4.47
C ILE A 94 -7.65 -3.97 -5.17
N GLU A 95 -8.39 -5.02 -5.48
CA GLU A 95 -9.72 -4.92 -6.10
C GLU A 95 -10.69 -4.16 -5.18
N ASN A 96 -10.76 -4.53 -3.91
CA ASN A 96 -11.59 -3.83 -2.93
C ASN A 96 -11.19 -2.36 -2.80
N THR A 97 -9.91 -2.06 -2.81
CA THR A 97 -9.40 -0.68 -2.72
C THR A 97 -9.83 0.13 -3.93
N VAL A 98 -9.60 -0.36 -5.15
CA VAL A 98 -9.99 0.34 -6.39
C VAL A 98 -11.51 0.55 -6.43
N ASN A 99 -12.29 -0.49 -6.17
CA ASN A 99 -13.75 -0.40 -6.15
C ASN A 99 -14.26 0.58 -5.09
N TRP A 100 -13.60 0.66 -3.92
CA TRP A 100 -13.97 1.64 -2.92
C TRP A 100 -13.79 3.07 -3.44
N TYR A 101 -12.66 3.40 -4.06
CA TYR A 101 -12.42 4.73 -4.65
C TYR A 101 -13.42 5.05 -5.76
N LEU A 102 -13.72 4.10 -6.64
CA LEU A 102 -14.71 4.27 -7.71
C LEU A 102 -16.11 4.55 -7.17
N ASN A 103 -16.49 3.92 -6.06
CA ASN A 103 -17.80 4.08 -5.44
C ASN A 103 -17.89 5.27 -4.46
N ASN A 104 -16.78 5.92 -4.14
CA ASN A 104 -16.71 7.04 -3.19
C ASN A 104 -16.02 8.27 -3.80
N PRO A 105 -16.49 8.81 -4.95
CA PRO A 105 -15.82 9.92 -5.65
C PRO A 105 -15.71 11.17 -4.78
N LYS A 106 -16.69 11.45 -3.93
CA LYS A 106 -16.68 12.61 -3.02
C LYS A 106 -15.50 12.64 -2.06
N TRP A 107 -14.84 11.50 -1.83
CA TRP A 107 -13.67 11.41 -0.97
C TRP A 107 -12.44 12.10 -1.57
N TRP A 108 -12.31 12.10 -2.90
CA TRP A 108 -11.12 12.59 -3.58
C TRP A 108 -11.38 13.74 -4.59
N GLU A 109 -12.65 14.08 -4.90
CA GLU A 109 -13.01 15.15 -5.85
C GLU A 109 -12.53 16.55 -5.44
N ASN A 110 -12.29 16.79 -4.14
CA ASN A 110 -11.89 18.11 -3.60
C ASN A 110 -10.39 18.16 -3.23
N LEU A 111 -9.59 17.25 -3.73
CA LEU A 111 -8.15 17.27 -3.49
C LEU A 111 -7.47 18.42 -4.26
N SER A 112 -6.42 19.00 -3.66
CA SER A 112 -5.67 20.08 -4.29
C SER A 112 -5.00 19.63 -5.59
N GLU A 113 -5.00 20.47 -6.61
CA GLU A 113 -4.30 20.20 -7.88
C GLU A 113 -2.81 19.89 -7.71
N SER A 114 -2.19 20.36 -6.65
CA SER A 114 -0.78 20.11 -6.34
C SER A 114 -0.44 18.63 -6.15
N ILE A 115 -1.43 17.76 -5.85
CA ILE A 115 -1.21 16.31 -5.76
C ILE A 115 -0.91 15.65 -7.11
N PHE A 116 -1.26 16.33 -8.22
CA PHE A 116 -1.04 15.84 -9.58
C PHE A 116 0.30 16.29 -10.17
N GLU A 117 1.15 17.02 -9.41
CA GLU A 117 2.49 17.37 -9.87
C GLU A 117 3.36 16.10 -10.01
N HIS A 118 3.83 15.81 -11.24
CA HIS A 118 4.61 14.60 -11.55
C HIS A 118 5.98 14.56 -10.85
N THR A 119 6.61 15.72 -10.66
CA THR A 119 7.97 15.82 -10.09
C THR A 119 8.08 16.99 -9.11
N PRO A 120 7.34 16.96 -7.97
CA PRO A 120 7.31 18.08 -7.04
C PRO A 120 8.67 18.41 -6.41
N TRP A 121 9.66 17.49 -6.48
CA TRP A 121 11.03 17.65 -6.01
C TRP A 121 11.95 18.39 -7.00
N LYS A 122 11.50 18.69 -8.21
CA LYS A 122 12.27 19.43 -9.26
C LYS A 122 11.98 20.93 -9.27
N LYS A 123 11.59 21.50 -8.16
CA LYS A 123 11.39 22.97 -8.04
C LYS A 123 12.69 23.72 -8.10
#